data_1089089eaf7e63d9bc6f861542b009d9
#
_entry.id   1089089eaf7e63d9bc6f861542b009d9
#
_cell.length_a   1.000
_cell.length_b   1.000
_cell.length_c   1.000
_cell.angle_alpha   90.00
_cell.angle_beta   90.00
_cell.angle_gamma   90.00
#
_symmetry.space_group_name_H-M   'P 1'
#
loop_
_entity.id
_entity.type
_entity.pdbx_description
1 polymer ?
#
loop_
_entity_poly.entity_id
_entity_poly.type
_entity_poly.pdbx_seq_one_letter_code
_entity_poly.pdbx_strand_id
1 'polypeptide(L)'
;LASRDHLKKLIPLINLTIKESGSDLNNIGGIAYTSGPGLRGPLLIGASVAKSIAMSLDKPSIGIHHMEAHLLINLLEDPAPSFPFLTLLISGGHCLLINAKSLGEYEIVGQTIDDAVGEAFDKVAKILGLGYPGGPKIEELSKEGDPDAFQFPRPMIDKKNCDFSFSGLKTAVFYEYKKIQETSDAFKADLAASFQAAVAETLLHKVRMAMTKTNLNELVIGGGVASNTYIRDILIRGLNDKKIFFPPISRCTDNG
;
A
#
# COMPACT_ATOMS: atom_id res chain seq x y z
N LEU A 1 -11.97 -18.75 -7.23
CA LEU A 1 -13.09 -17.79 -7.19
C LEU A 1 -12.79 -16.56 -8.06
N ALA A 2 -11.72 -15.79 -7.81
CA ALA A 2 -11.41 -14.55 -8.52
C ALA A 2 -11.39 -14.68 -10.06
N SER A 3 -10.71 -15.69 -10.62
CA SER A 3 -10.65 -15.89 -12.09
C SER A 3 -12.04 -16.11 -12.71
N ARG A 4 -12.93 -16.83 -12.02
CA ARG A 4 -14.31 -17.07 -12.51
C ARG A 4 -15.14 -15.80 -12.48
N ASP A 5 -14.92 -14.94 -11.50
CA ASP A 5 -15.58 -13.64 -11.40
C ASP A 5 -15.13 -12.71 -12.52
N HIS A 6 -13.82 -12.65 -12.80
CA HIS A 6 -13.29 -11.86 -13.94
C HIS A 6 -13.90 -12.31 -15.26
N LEU A 7 -13.96 -13.62 -15.53
CA LEU A 7 -14.57 -14.15 -16.76
C LEU A 7 -16.02 -13.72 -16.93
N LYS A 8 -16.79 -13.67 -15.83
CA LYS A 8 -18.23 -13.33 -15.89
C LYS A 8 -18.50 -11.84 -15.94
N LYS A 9 -17.69 -11.04 -15.25
CA LYS A 9 -17.97 -9.62 -15.00
C LYS A 9 -17.24 -8.66 -15.92
N LEU A 10 -16.05 -9.03 -16.44
CA LEU A 10 -15.18 -8.10 -17.16
C LEU A 10 -15.84 -7.50 -18.41
N ILE A 11 -16.39 -8.33 -19.29
CA ILE A 11 -17.03 -7.83 -20.53
C ILE A 11 -18.30 -7.00 -20.22
N PRO A 12 -19.23 -7.43 -19.34
CA PRO A 12 -20.33 -6.59 -18.91
C PRO A 12 -19.88 -5.25 -18.33
N LEU A 13 -18.82 -5.23 -17.53
CA LEU A 13 -18.28 -4.01 -16.93
C LEU A 13 -17.69 -3.07 -17.99
N ILE A 14 -16.95 -3.59 -18.96
CA ILE A 14 -16.41 -2.82 -20.08
C ILE A 14 -17.57 -2.14 -20.84
N ASN A 15 -18.61 -2.90 -21.19
CA ASN A 15 -19.76 -2.37 -21.92
C ASN A 15 -20.50 -1.28 -21.11
N LEU A 16 -20.64 -1.48 -19.79
CA LEU A 16 -21.24 -0.50 -18.90
C LEU A 16 -20.40 0.79 -18.86
N THR A 17 -19.09 0.67 -18.68
CA THR A 17 -18.15 1.80 -18.61
C THR A 17 -18.19 2.62 -19.92
N ILE A 18 -18.16 1.97 -21.07
CA ILE A 18 -18.27 2.65 -22.38
C ILE A 18 -19.59 3.41 -22.47
N LYS A 19 -20.70 2.76 -22.08
CA LYS A 19 -22.04 3.40 -22.10
C LYS A 19 -22.09 4.61 -21.16
N GLU A 20 -21.60 4.48 -19.94
CA GLU A 20 -21.62 5.56 -18.94
C GLU A 20 -20.70 6.73 -19.29
N SER A 21 -19.59 6.46 -19.97
CA SER A 21 -18.68 7.52 -20.45
C SER A 21 -19.25 8.32 -21.61
N GLY A 22 -20.37 7.91 -22.21
CA GLY A 22 -20.90 8.52 -23.42
C GLY A 22 -20.00 8.38 -24.65
N SER A 23 -19.00 7.48 -24.60
CA SER A 23 -18.04 7.22 -25.66
C SER A 23 -18.43 5.98 -26.49
N ASP A 24 -17.65 5.69 -27.51
CA ASP A 24 -17.74 4.50 -28.35
C ASP A 24 -16.41 3.78 -28.40
N LEU A 25 -16.42 2.46 -28.56
CA LEU A 25 -15.21 1.64 -28.68
C LEU A 25 -14.28 2.14 -29.78
N ASN A 26 -14.80 2.67 -30.87
CA ASN A 26 -14.02 3.20 -31.98
C ASN A 26 -13.24 4.48 -31.62
N ASN A 27 -13.68 5.20 -30.59
CA ASN A 27 -13.03 6.41 -30.10
C ASN A 27 -11.90 6.14 -29.12
N ILE A 28 -11.67 4.87 -28.73
CA ILE A 28 -10.59 4.50 -27.83
C ILE A 28 -9.26 4.62 -28.56
N GLY A 29 -8.30 5.35 -27.96
CA GLY A 29 -6.94 5.53 -28.52
C GLY A 29 -6.01 4.36 -28.25
N GLY A 30 -6.25 3.58 -27.19
CA GLY A 30 -5.42 2.46 -26.78
C GLY A 30 -5.99 1.75 -25.54
N ILE A 31 -5.40 0.61 -25.18
CA ILE A 31 -5.86 -0.21 -24.06
C ILE A 31 -4.70 -0.48 -23.10
N ALA A 32 -4.86 -0.06 -21.86
CA ALA A 32 -3.94 -0.41 -20.78
C ALA A 32 -4.51 -1.57 -19.96
N TYR A 33 -3.65 -2.49 -19.53
CA TYR A 33 -4.04 -3.60 -18.67
C TYR A 33 -2.94 -3.91 -17.65
N THR A 34 -3.30 -4.43 -16.48
CA THR A 34 -2.33 -4.86 -15.48
C THR A 34 -1.60 -6.11 -15.96
N SER A 35 -0.28 -5.98 -16.16
CA SER A 35 0.60 -7.11 -16.60
C SER A 35 1.14 -7.91 -15.41
N GLY A 36 1.18 -7.35 -14.22
CA GLY A 36 1.68 -7.94 -12.97
C GLY A 36 2.21 -6.88 -12.01
N PRO A 37 2.60 -7.30 -10.80
CA PRO A 37 2.32 -8.59 -10.16
C PRO A 37 0.86 -8.78 -9.78
N GLY A 38 0.46 -10.05 -9.51
CA GLY A 38 -0.90 -10.38 -9.09
C GLY A 38 -1.24 -11.86 -9.31
N LEU A 39 -2.46 -12.23 -9.05
CA LEU A 39 -2.94 -13.61 -9.25
C LEU A 39 -2.94 -13.96 -10.75
N ARG A 40 -2.24 -15.03 -11.12
CA ARG A 40 -2.06 -15.44 -12.52
C ARG A 40 -3.36 -15.57 -13.32
N GLY A 41 -4.41 -16.13 -12.72
CA GLY A 41 -5.70 -16.33 -13.40
C GLY A 41 -6.37 -15.03 -13.80
N PRO A 42 -6.64 -14.09 -12.87
CA PRO A 42 -7.16 -12.76 -13.16
C PRO A 42 -6.30 -11.97 -14.14
N LEU A 43 -4.97 -11.97 -13.96
CA LEU A 43 -4.05 -11.26 -14.87
C LEU A 43 -4.14 -11.79 -16.30
N LEU A 44 -4.18 -13.13 -16.47
CA LEU A 44 -4.30 -13.75 -17.79
C LEU A 44 -5.63 -13.35 -18.46
N ILE A 45 -6.73 -13.35 -17.74
CA ILE A 45 -8.05 -12.97 -18.27
C ILE A 45 -8.03 -11.50 -18.69
N GLY A 46 -7.56 -10.60 -17.81
CA GLY A 46 -7.45 -9.18 -18.12
C GLY A 46 -6.59 -8.90 -19.35
N ALA A 47 -5.39 -9.49 -19.40
CA ALA A 47 -4.48 -9.35 -20.54
C ALA A 47 -5.06 -9.92 -21.84
N SER A 48 -5.73 -11.10 -21.79
CA SER A 48 -6.33 -11.71 -22.97
C SER A 48 -7.46 -10.85 -23.53
N VAL A 49 -8.37 -10.39 -22.68
CA VAL A 49 -9.48 -9.51 -23.09
C VAL A 49 -8.94 -8.20 -23.65
N ALA A 50 -8.04 -7.54 -22.95
CA ALA A 50 -7.44 -6.27 -23.38
C ALA A 50 -6.75 -6.39 -24.75
N LYS A 51 -5.92 -7.40 -24.94
CA LYS A 51 -5.23 -7.65 -26.23
C LYS A 51 -6.20 -8.03 -27.35
N SER A 52 -7.23 -8.82 -27.04
CA SER A 52 -8.24 -9.18 -28.05
C SER A 52 -9.03 -7.96 -28.54
N ILE A 53 -9.42 -7.06 -27.62
CA ILE A 53 -10.10 -5.82 -28.00
C ILE A 53 -9.15 -4.92 -28.80
N ALA A 54 -7.90 -4.75 -28.34
CA ALA A 54 -6.91 -3.94 -29.04
C ALA A 54 -6.69 -4.43 -30.49
N MET A 55 -6.54 -5.74 -30.65
CA MET A 55 -6.37 -6.37 -31.95
C MET A 55 -7.62 -6.19 -32.85
N SER A 56 -8.82 -6.34 -32.29
CA SER A 56 -10.06 -6.19 -33.06
C SER A 56 -10.32 -4.75 -33.53
N LEU A 57 -9.82 -3.76 -32.80
CA LEU A 57 -9.97 -2.32 -33.07
C LEU A 57 -8.76 -1.73 -33.80
N ASP A 58 -7.73 -2.52 -34.08
CA ASP A 58 -6.43 -2.05 -34.60
C ASP A 58 -5.83 -0.91 -33.75
N LYS A 59 -5.84 -1.10 -32.41
CA LYS A 59 -5.35 -0.11 -31.45
C LYS A 59 -4.16 -0.64 -30.65
N PRO A 60 -3.25 0.25 -30.19
CA PRO A 60 -2.15 -0.16 -29.33
C PRO A 60 -2.63 -0.69 -27.97
N SER A 61 -1.86 -1.60 -27.39
CA SER A 61 -2.08 -2.05 -26.01
C SER A 61 -0.79 -1.99 -25.20
N ILE A 62 -0.91 -1.63 -23.91
CA ILE A 62 0.22 -1.54 -23.01
C ILE A 62 -0.05 -2.30 -21.71
N GLY A 63 0.94 -3.11 -21.28
CA GLY A 63 0.91 -3.77 -19.99
C GLY A 63 1.51 -2.87 -18.91
N ILE A 64 0.73 -2.56 -17.88
CA ILE A 64 1.13 -1.71 -16.76
C ILE A 64 1.59 -2.57 -15.59
N HIS A 65 2.74 -2.23 -15.01
CA HIS A 65 3.20 -2.85 -13.78
C HIS A 65 2.43 -2.26 -12.58
N HIS A 66 1.71 -3.12 -11.83
CA HIS A 66 0.81 -2.69 -10.74
C HIS A 66 1.50 -1.81 -9.68
N MET A 67 2.71 -2.20 -9.28
CA MET A 67 3.46 -1.43 -8.27
C MET A 67 3.93 -0.07 -8.81
N GLU A 68 4.23 0.01 -10.12
CA GLU A 68 4.55 1.27 -10.77
C GLU A 68 3.34 2.21 -10.82
N ALA A 69 2.13 1.68 -11.04
CA ALA A 69 0.92 2.47 -10.96
C ALA A 69 0.73 3.12 -9.58
N HIS A 70 0.96 2.37 -8.49
CA HIS A 70 0.95 2.93 -7.13
C HIS A 70 2.06 3.97 -6.88
N LEU A 71 3.23 3.80 -7.49
CA LEU A 71 4.35 4.74 -7.38
C LEU A 71 4.02 6.06 -8.08
N LEU A 72 3.38 5.99 -9.23
CA LEU A 72 3.14 7.13 -10.11
C LEU A 72 1.80 7.84 -9.85
N ILE A 73 0.91 7.28 -9.01
CA ILE A 73 -0.44 7.82 -8.83
C ILE A 73 -0.47 9.28 -8.41
N ASN A 74 0.53 9.73 -7.61
CA ASN A 74 0.65 11.12 -7.17
C ASN A 74 1.05 12.09 -8.29
N LEU A 75 1.51 11.61 -9.45
CA LEU A 75 1.74 12.47 -10.62
C LEU A 75 0.44 12.97 -11.26
N LEU A 76 -0.71 12.39 -10.88
CA LEU A 76 -2.04 12.82 -11.32
C LEU A 76 -2.67 13.89 -10.40
N GLU A 77 -1.98 14.25 -9.32
CA GLU A 77 -2.46 15.24 -8.35
C GLU A 77 -1.85 16.62 -8.63
N ASP A 78 -2.46 17.66 -8.05
CA ASP A 78 -1.95 19.03 -8.08
C ASP A 78 -1.85 19.55 -6.63
N PRO A 79 -0.63 19.86 -6.13
CA PRO A 79 0.67 19.77 -6.82
C PRO A 79 1.16 18.32 -6.99
N ALA A 80 1.81 18.06 -8.14
CA ALA A 80 2.48 16.80 -8.41
C ALA A 80 3.93 16.79 -7.87
N PRO A 81 4.48 15.60 -7.49
CA PRO A 81 5.92 15.47 -7.19
C PRO A 81 6.78 15.62 -8.44
N SER A 82 8.05 15.98 -8.24
CA SER A 82 9.03 16.11 -9.32
C SER A 82 10.15 15.09 -9.18
N PHE A 83 10.49 14.38 -10.26
CA PHE A 83 11.65 13.49 -10.25
C PHE A 83 12.96 14.24 -10.02
N PRO A 84 13.94 13.66 -9.28
CA PRO A 84 13.84 12.39 -8.56
C PRO A 84 13.13 12.54 -7.21
N PHE A 85 12.39 11.52 -6.77
CA PHE A 85 11.76 11.46 -5.46
C PHE A 85 11.89 10.06 -4.81
N LEU A 86 11.81 10.01 -3.48
CA LEU A 86 11.71 8.76 -2.75
C LEU A 86 10.25 8.31 -2.68
N THR A 87 9.97 7.04 -2.93
CA THR A 87 8.63 6.47 -2.72
C THR A 87 8.65 5.49 -1.56
N LEU A 88 7.72 5.64 -0.63
CA LEU A 88 7.33 4.64 0.34
C LEU A 88 6.07 3.93 -0.16
N LEU A 89 6.23 2.70 -0.66
CA LEU A 89 5.15 1.88 -1.15
C LEU A 89 4.76 0.86 -0.08
N ILE A 90 3.56 1.01 0.50
CA ILE A 90 3.07 0.19 1.61
C ILE A 90 1.68 -0.37 1.30
N SER A 91 1.61 -1.69 1.10
CA SER A 91 0.38 -2.40 0.75
C SER A 91 0.22 -3.69 1.57
N GLY A 92 -0.82 -4.46 1.28
CA GLY A 92 -1.05 -5.78 1.88
C GLY A 92 0.09 -6.77 1.64
N GLY A 93 0.76 -6.70 0.48
CA GLY A 93 1.81 -7.65 0.10
C GLY A 93 3.20 -7.03 -0.06
N HIS A 94 3.34 -5.71 -0.02
CA HIS A 94 4.61 -5.05 -0.29
C HIS A 94 4.90 -3.93 0.70
N CYS A 95 6.17 -3.81 1.07
CA CYS A 95 6.71 -2.66 1.79
C CYS A 95 8.08 -2.35 1.19
N LEU A 96 8.16 -1.26 0.40
CA LEU A 96 9.34 -0.89 -0.39
C LEU A 96 9.67 0.58 -0.20
N LEU A 97 10.96 0.89 -0.15
CA LEU A 97 11.52 2.22 -0.37
C LEU A 97 12.21 2.25 -1.73
N ILE A 98 11.76 3.14 -2.60
CA ILE A 98 12.19 3.20 -4.00
C ILE A 98 12.68 4.60 -4.31
N ASN A 99 13.88 4.73 -4.82
CA ASN A 99 14.37 5.95 -5.45
C ASN A 99 13.89 5.98 -6.91
N ALA A 100 12.91 6.82 -7.19
CA ALA A 100 12.39 7.05 -8.53
C ALA A 100 13.21 8.18 -9.17
N LYS A 101 14.17 7.82 -10.04
CA LYS A 101 15.07 8.76 -10.71
C LYS A 101 14.38 9.47 -11.88
N SER A 102 13.63 8.72 -12.65
CA SER A 102 12.80 9.16 -13.76
C SER A 102 11.70 8.13 -14.02
N LEU A 103 10.81 8.42 -14.97
CA LEU A 103 9.80 7.45 -15.40
C LEU A 103 10.48 6.20 -15.99
N GLY A 104 10.18 5.04 -15.40
CA GLY A 104 10.77 3.74 -15.79
C GLY A 104 12.15 3.46 -15.18
N GLU A 105 12.75 4.38 -14.43
CA GLU A 105 14.06 4.20 -13.79
C GLU A 105 13.94 4.22 -12.26
N TYR A 106 13.88 3.03 -11.67
CA TYR A 106 13.61 2.82 -10.24
C TYR A 106 14.71 1.99 -9.58
N GLU A 107 15.11 2.40 -8.39
CA GLU A 107 16.11 1.71 -7.58
C GLU A 107 15.52 1.39 -6.20
N ILE A 108 15.49 0.11 -5.82
CA ILE A 108 15.05 -0.31 -4.48
C ILE A 108 16.13 0.07 -3.48
N VAL A 109 15.82 0.96 -2.54
CA VAL A 109 16.70 1.42 -1.47
C VAL A 109 16.56 0.58 -0.22
N GLY A 110 15.35 0.02 0.02
CA GLY A 110 15.02 -0.87 1.13
C GLY A 110 13.70 -1.59 0.88
N GLN A 111 13.52 -2.73 1.54
CA GLN A 111 12.31 -3.55 1.42
C GLN A 111 12.05 -4.34 2.69
N THR A 112 10.82 -4.85 2.86
CA THR A 112 10.59 -5.82 3.93
C THR A 112 11.29 -7.14 3.63
N ILE A 113 11.86 -7.74 4.69
CA ILE A 113 12.54 -9.06 4.60
C ILE A 113 11.62 -10.20 5.05
N ASP A 114 10.44 -9.86 5.54
CA ASP A 114 9.45 -10.83 6.03
C ASP A 114 8.02 -10.34 5.71
N ASP A 115 7.14 -10.17 6.72
CA ASP A 115 5.78 -9.69 6.51
C ASP A 115 5.76 -8.25 5.94
N ALA A 116 4.86 -7.99 5.00
CA ALA A 116 4.54 -6.62 4.61
C ALA A 116 3.74 -5.91 5.72
N VAL A 117 3.73 -4.56 5.70
CA VAL A 117 3.01 -3.76 6.70
C VAL A 117 1.52 -4.14 6.76
N GLY A 118 0.83 -4.17 5.62
CA GLY A 118 -0.60 -4.50 5.58
C GLY A 118 -0.87 -5.94 6.03
N GLU A 119 0.01 -6.88 5.69
CA GLU A 119 -0.06 -8.27 6.18
C GLU A 119 0.08 -8.33 7.70
N ALA A 120 0.96 -7.52 8.29
CA ALA A 120 1.11 -7.43 9.74
C ALA A 120 -0.17 -6.88 10.40
N PHE A 121 -0.79 -5.84 9.82
CA PHE A 121 -2.10 -5.34 10.27
C PHE A 121 -3.19 -6.41 10.20
N ASP A 122 -3.30 -7.15 9.10
CA ASP A 122 -4.30 -8.22 8.94
C ASP A 122 -4.10 -9.35 9.96
N LYS A 123 -2.84 -9.75 10.21
CA LYS A 123 -2.49 -10.76 11.20
C LYS A 123 -2.82 -10.31 12.63
N VAL A 124 -2.52 -9.06 12.99
CA VAL A 124 -2.86 -8.50 14.30
C VAL A 124 -4.37 -8.36 14.46
N ALA A 125 -5.09 -7.88 13.46
CA ALA A 125 -6.55 -7.83 13.48
C ALA A 125 -7.16 -9.21 13.72
N LYS A 126 -6.62 -10.25 13.09
CA LYS A 126 -7.04 -11.64 13.33
C LYS A 126 -6.77 -12.09 14.78
N ILE A 127 -5.62 -11.73 15.37
CA ILE A 127 -5.30 -12.01 16.77
C ILE A 127 -6.33 -11.37 17.70
N LEU A 128 -6.70 -10.11 17.44
CA LEU A 128 -7.67 -9.34 18.23
C LEU A 128 -9.15 -9.71 17.94
N GLY A 129 -9.41 -10.60 16.98
CA GLY A 129 -10.76 -11.03 16.62
C GLY A 129 -11.55 -10.02 15.77
N LEU A 130 -10.88 -9.07 15.11
CA LEU A 130 -11.53 -7.96 14.38
C LEU A 130 -11.98 -8.35 12.96
N GLY A 131 -11.42 -9.43 12.38
CA GLY A 131 -11.74 -9.89 11.03
C GLY A 131 -10.94 -9.16 9.94
N TYR A 132 -11.41 -9.23 8.68
CA TYR A 132 -10.72 -8.73 7.48
C TYR A 132 -11.58 -7.68 6.75
N PRO A 133 -10.99 -6.65 6.09
CA PRO A 133 -9.57 -6.26 6.11
C PRO A 133 -9.15 -5.70 7.48
N GLY A 134 -7.91 -6.01 7.90
CA GLY A 134 -7.42 -5.70 9.24
C GLY A 134 -7.02 -4.26 9.44
N GLY A 135 -6.39 -3.63 8.42
CA GLY A 135 -5.87 -2.26 8.51
C GLY A 135 -6.88 -1.25 9.03
N PRO A 136 -8.03 -1.04 8.36
CA PRO A 136 -9.06 -0.09 8.82
C PRO A 136 -9.61 -0.39 10.21
N LYS A 137 -9.72 -1.68 10.57
CA LYS A 137 -10.26 -2.10 11.88
C LYS A 137 -9.28 -1.85 13.03
N ILE A 138 -7.99 -2.08 12.79
CA ILE A 138 -6.94 -1.70 13.75
C ILE A 138 -6.91 -0.19 13.91
N GLU A 139 -6.94 0.58 12.82
CA GLU A 139 -6.96 2.03 12.86
C GLU A 139 -8.15 2.57 13.66
N GLU A 140 -9.35 2.03 13.43
CA GLU A 140 -10.54 2.46 14.18
C GLU A 140 -10.44 2.15 15.66
N LEU A 141 -10.06 0.92 16.02
CA LEU A 141 -9.92 0.50 17.40
C LEU A 141 -8.81 1.28 18.13
N SER A 142 -7.72 1.60 17.44
CA SER A 142 -6.57 2.32 18.01
C SER A 142 -6.89 3.75 18.43
N LYS A 143 -7.98 4.35 17.93
CA LYS A 143 -8.39 5.72 18.33
C LYS A 143 -8.79 5.83 19.80
N GLU A 144 -9.23 4.73 20.39
CA GLU A 144 -9.66 4.64 21.79
C GLU A 144 -8.56 4.12 22.72
N GLY A 145 -7.39 3.75 22.17
CA GLY A 145 -6.29 3.16 22.92
C GLY A 145 -5.13 4.12 23.16
N ASP A 146 -4.28 3.76 24.12
CA ASP A 146 -3.04 4.46 24.43
C ASP A 146 -1.87 3.88 23.56
N PRO A 147 -1.24 4.67 22.70
CA PRO A 147 -0.10 4.22 21.89
C PRO A 147 1.16 3.86 22.71
N ASP A 148 1.24 4.32 23.97
CA ASP A 148 2.37 4.08 24.87
C ASP A 148 2.10 2.96 25.89
N ALA A 149 0.90 2.36 25.91
CA ALA A 149 0.52 1.30 26.85
C ALA A 149 1.41 0.07 26.77
N PHE A 150 1.92 -0.27 25.57
CA PHE A 150 2.81 -1.42 25.33
C PHE A 150 4.08 -1.01 24.59
N GLN A 151 5.22 -1.38 25.15
CA GLN A 151 6.54 -1.16 24.52
C GLN A 151 6.87 -2.30 23.53
N PHE A 152 6.23 -2.26 22.37
CA PHE A 152 6.51 -3.23 21.32
C PHE A 152 7.88 -2.99 20.67
N PRO A 153 8.54 -4.05 20.16
CA PRO A 153 9.81 -3.90 19.46
C PRO A 153 9.64 -3.09 18.17
N ARG A 154 10.71 -2.41 17.74
CA ARG A 154 10.85 -1.80 16.42
C ARG A 154 11.92 -2.59 15.66
N PRO A 155 11.55 -3.72 15.01
CA PRO A 155 12.54 -4.59 14.41
C PRO A 155 13.41 -3.85 13.40
N MET A 156 14.70 -4.19 13.37
CA MET A 156 15.69 -3.61 12.46
C MET A 156 15.92 -2.09 12.58
N ILE A 157 15.37 -1.40 13.58
CA ILE A 157 15.53 0.05 13.71
C ILE A 157 17.01 0.45 13.80
N ASP A 158 17.84 -0.34 14.49
CA ASP A 158 19.27 -0.10 14.67
C ASP A 158 20.15 -0.57 13.49
N LYS A 159 19.56 -1.19 12.47
CA LYS A 159 20.32 -1.64 11.30
C LYS A 159 20.56 -0.46 10.36
N LYS A 160 21.80 -0.39 9.83
CA LYS A 160 22.24 0.69 8.92
C LYS A 160 21.68 0.60 7.49
N ASN A 161 20.86 -0.41 7.19
CA ASN A 161 20.13 -0.53 5.92
C ASN A 161 18.72 0.05 6.05
N CYS A 162 18.05 0.25 4.93
CA CYS A 162 16.69 0.78 4.87
C CYS A 162 15.61 -0.33 4.84
N ASP A 163 15.98 -1.58 5.14
CA ASP A 163 15.05 -2.70 5.14
C ASP A 163 14.14 -2.69 6.36
N PHE A 164 12.97 -3.33 6.22
CA PHE A 164 11.95 -3.47 7.25
C PHE A 164 11.81 -4.91 7.72
N SER A 165 11.21 -5.10 8.89
CA SER A 165 10.72 -6.39 9.38
C SER A 165 9.52 -6.13 10.30
N PHE A 166 8.44 -6.88 10.11
CA PHE A 166 7.21 -6.75 10.91
C PHE A 166 6.73 -8.06 11.55
N SER A 167 7.29 -9.21 11.17
CA SER A 167 6.85 -10.50 11.73
C SER A 167 7.14 -10.63 13.23
N GLY A 168 8.25 -10.06 13.71
CA GLY A 168 8.59 -10.01 15.13
C GLY A 168 7.60 -9.15 15.94
N LEU A 169 7.14 -8.04 15.38
CA LEU A 169 6.18 -7.14 16.00
C LEU A 169 4.81 -7.85 16.18
N LYS A 170 4.30 -8.51 15.13
CA LYS A 170 3.09 -9.34 15.23
C LYS A 170 3.19 -10.39 16.34
N THR A 171 4.34 -11.05 16.44
CA THR A 171 4.60 -12.08 17.45
C THR A 171 4.57 -11.49 18.86
N ALA A 172 5.12 -10.30 19.06
CA ALA A 172 5.08 -9.59 20.34
C ALA A 172 3.63 -9.28 20.76
N VAL A 173 2.81 -8.76 19.85
CA VAL A 173 1.37 -8.53 20.11
C VAL A 173 0.65 -9.81 20.51
N PHE A 174 0.92 -10.93 19.81
CA PHE A 174 0.33 -12.22 20.13
C PHE A 174 0.65 -12.69 21.55
N TYR A 175 1.89 -12.53 22.00
CA TYR A 175 2.28 -12.93 23.35
C TYR A 175 1.66 -12.02 24.42
N GLU A 176 1.55 -10.71 24.20
CA GLU A 176 0.84 -9.81 25.12
C GLU A 176 -0.65 -10.16 25.21
N TYR A 177 -1.29 -10.40 24.07
CA TYR A 177 -2.69 -10.80 24.02
C TYR A 177 -2.97 -12.10 24.77
N LYS A 178 -2.05 -13.09 24.73
CA LYS A 178 -2.19 -14.37 25.41
C LYS A 178 -1.98 -14.32 26.93
N LYS A 179 -1.40 -13.29 27.48
CA LYS A 179 -1.15 -13.19 28.95
C LYS A 179 -2.45 -13.00 29.75
N ILE A 180 -3.52 -12.54 29.12
CA ILE A 180 -4.76 -12.19 29.78
C ILE A 180 -5.88 -13.15 29.35
N GLN A 181 -6.58 -13.72 30.34
CA GLN A 181 -7.67 -14.69 30.08
C GLN A 181 -8.97 -14.00 29.65
N GLU A 182 -9.27 -12.81 30.16
CA GLU A 182 -10.43 -12.02 29.78
C GLU A 182 -9.95 -10.67 29.22
N THR A 183 -10.09 -10.48 27.92
CA THR A 183 -9.65 -9.25 27.24
C THR A 183 -10.79 -8.24 27.20
N SER A 184 -10.60 -7.07 27.85
CA SER A 184 -11.50 -5.92 27.69
C SER A 184 -11.30 -5.25 26.33
N ASP A 185 -12.30 -4.48 25.88
CA ASP A 185 -12.17 -3.70 24.64
C ASP A 185 -11.09 -2.61 24.78
N ALA A 186 -10.95 -2.00 25.96
CA ALA A 186 -9.85 -1.06 26.23
C ALA A 186 -8.47 -1.70 26.08
N PHE A 187 -8.27 -2.92 26.59
CA PHE A 187 -7.01 -3.65 26.41
C PHE A 187 -6.68 -3.93 24.94
N LYS A 188 -7.71 -4.29 24.14
CA LYS A 188 -7.52 -4.47 22.70
C LYS A 188 -7.22 -3.16 21.97
N ALA A 189 -7.85 -2.06 22.40
CA ALA A 189 -7.59 -0.74 21.87
C ALA A 189 -6.14 -0.30 22.13
N ASP A 190 -5.64 -0.50 23.35
CA ASP A 190 -4.25 -0.21 23.70
C ASP A 190 -3.25 -1.05 22.90
N LEU A 191 -3.52 -2.35 22.72
CA LEU A 191 -2.70 -3.21 21.86
C LEU A 191 -2.68 -2.73 20.40
N ALA A 192 -3.85 -2.33 19.87
CA ALA A 192 -3.98 -1.82 18.51
C ALA A 192 -3.22 -0.50 18.35
N ALA A 193 -3.38 0.43 19.30
CA ALA A 193 -2.73 1.73 19.30
C ALA A 193 -1.20 1.60 19.39
N SER A 194 -0.70 0.82 20.36
CA SER A 194 0.74 0.60 20.54
C SER A 194 1.38 -0.15 19.36
N PHE A 195 0.66 -1.10 18.75
CA PHE A 195 1.10 -1.78 17.52
C PHE A 195 1.22 -0.79 16.36
N GLN A 196 0.18 0.01 16.13
CA GLN A 196 0.16 1.01 15.05
C GLN A 196 1.27 2.06 15.23
N ALA A 197 1.51 2.50 16.47
CA ALA A 197 2.60 3.42 16.80
C ALA A 197 3.97 2.80 16.46
N ALA A 198 4.22 1.55 16.84
CA ALA A 198 5.46 0.86 16.53
C ALA A 198 5.71 0.71 15.03
N VAL A 199 4.67 0.45 14.24
CA VAL A 199 4.75 0.43 12.78
C VAL A 199 5.09 1.81 12.23
N ALA A 200 4.35 2.84 12.63
CA ALA A 200 4.54 4.20 12.14
C ALA A 200 5.95 4.75 12.43
N GLU A 201 6.45 4.53 13.63
CA GLU A 201 7.81 4.92 14.02
C GLU A 201 8.89 4.18 13.22
N THR A 202 8.70 2.88 12.98
CA THR A 202 9.62 2.09 12.15
C THR A 202 9.65 2.63 10.73
N LEU A 203 8.50 2.93 10.14
CA LEU A 203 8.40 3.53 8.80
C LEU A 203 9.09 4.90 8.76
N LEU A 204 8.78 5.80 9.70
CA LEU A 204 9.39 7.13 9.78
C LEU A 204 10.91 7.05 9.87
N HIS A 205 11.44 6.18 10.74
CA HIS A 205 12.88 6.02 10.92
C HIS A 205 13.57 5.59 9.62
N LYS A 206 13.04 4.57 8.95
CA LYS A 206 13.62 4.05 7.71
C LYS A 206 13.46 5.01 6.53
N VAL A 207 12.37 5.76 6.46
CA VAL A 207 12.19 6.84 5.47
C VAL A 207 13.25 7.92 5.67
N ARG A 208 13.47 8.40 6.90
CA ARG A 208 14.52 9.39 7.20
C ARG A 208 15.90 8.91 6.78
N MET A 209 16.21 7.66 7.09
CA MET A 209 17.47 7.04 6.69
C MET A 209 17.62 6.97 5.17
N ALA A 210 16.58 6.57 4.45
CA ALA A 210 16.57 6.48 3.00
C ALA A 210 16.69 7.88 2.35
N MET A 211 15.97 8.89 2.86
CA MET A 211 16.07 10.28 2.37
C MET A 211 17.48 10.83 2.56
N THR A 212 18.10 10.58 3.70
CA THR A 212 19.50 10.96 3.96
C THR A 212 20.46 10.25 3.00
N LYS A 213 20.29 8.94 2.80
CA LYS A 213 21.15 8.13 1.92
C LYS A 213 21.04 8.57 0.44
N THR A 214 19.84 8.91 -0.01
CA THR A 214 19.57 9.31 -1.40
C THR A 214 19.72 10.82 -1.64
N ASN A 215 19.83 11.61 -0.58
CA ASN A 215 19.83 13.08 -0.61
C ASN A 215 18.58 13.67 -1.29
N LEU A 216 17.41 13.02 -1.13
CA LEU A 216 16.14 13.46 -1.68
C LEU A 216 15.33 14.27 -0.67
N ASN A 217 14.51 15.21 -1.18
CA ASN A 217 13.67 16.09 -0.37
C ASN A 217 12.17 15.91 -0.61
N GLU A 218 11.80 15.11 -1.60
CA GLU A 218 10.40 14.77 -1.90
C GLU A 218 10.14 13.30 -1.58
N LEU A 219 9.05 13.04 -0.84
CA LEU A 219 8.58 11.71 -0.47
C LEU A 219 7.18 11.49 -1.06
N VAL A 220 7.03 10.45 -1.83
CA VAL A 220 5.74 9.98 -2.36
C VAL A 220 5.31 8.76 -1.57
N ILE A 221 4.06 8.71 -1.12
CA ILE A 221 3.50 7.56 -0.43
C ILE A 221 2.49 6.88 -1.35
N GLY A 222 2.49 5.55 -1.41
CA GLY A 222 1.57 4.76 -2.24
C GLY A 222 1.16 3.45 -1.59
N GLY A 223 0.09 2.84 -2.13
CA GLY A 223 -0.47 1.57 -1.67
C GLY A 223 -1.54 1.69 -0.59
N GLY A 224 -2.26 0.60 -0.31
CA GLY A 224 -3.45 0.59 0.55
C GLY A 224 -3.22 1.08 1.97
N VAL A 225 -2.06 0.80 2.58
CA VAL A 225 -1.71 1.26 3.93
C VAL A 225 -1.46 2.77 3.97
N ALA A 226 -1.20 3.41 2.82
CA ALA A 226 -1.12 4.86 2.72
C ALA A 226 -2.44 5.60 3.06
N SER A 227 -3.56 4.90 3.16
CA SER A 227 -4.83 5.46 3.64
C SER A 227 -4.88 5.66 5.16
N ASN A 228 -4.03 4.97 5.93
CA ASN A 228 -4.01 5.04 7.39
C ASN A 228 -3.63 6.46 7.87
N THR A 229 -4.56 7.12 8.56
CA THR A 229 -4.42 8.53 8.97
C THR A 229 -3.37 8.73 10.05
N TYR A 230 -3.23 7.78 10.97
CA TYR A 230 -2.21 7.84 12.01
C TYR A 230 -0.79 7.79 11.42
N ILE A 231 -0.56 6.87 10.48
CA ILE A 231 0.74 6.77 9.78
C ILE A 231 1.02 8.05 9.00
N ARG A 232 0.03 8.63 8.31
CA ARG A 232 0.16 9.92 7.62
C ARG A 232 0.61 11.02 8.58
N ASP A 233 -0.07 11.15 9.71
CA ASP A 233 0.21 12.18 10.71
C ASP A 233 1.63 12.06 11.29
N ILE A 234 2.08 10.84 11.60
CA ILE A 234 3.44 10.60 12.09
C ILE A 234 4.50 10.96 11.04
N LEU A 235 4.26 10.60 9.77
CA LEU A 235 5.17 10.95 8.69
C LEU A 235 5.21 12.46 8.45
N ILE A 236 4.06 13.15 8.45
CA ILE A 236 3.99 14.60 8.26
C ILE A 236 4.73 15.33 9.39
N ARG A 237 4.44 14.98 10.66
CA ARG A 237 5.11 15.60 11.82
C ARG A 237 6.60 15.31 11.86
N GLY A 238 6.96 14.08 11.51
CA GLY A 238 8.35 13.61 11.57
C GLY A 238 9.24 14.10 10.42
N LEU A 239 8.67 14.58 9.31
CA LEU A 239 9.37 15.02 8.10
C LEU A 239 8.93 16.44 7.71
N ASN A 240 8.76 17.32 8.70
CA ASN A 240 8.25 18.68 8.51
C ASN A 240 9.12 19.59 7.63
N ASP A 241 10.38 19.19 7.40
CA ASP A 241 11.35 19.85 6.50
C ASP A 241 11.33 19.30 5.06
N LYS A 242 10.46 18.30 4.79
CA LYS A 242 10.35 17.59 3.50
C LYS A 242 9.00 17.83 2.84
N LYS A 243 8.97 17.71 1.52
CA LYS A 243 7.70 17.68 0.78
C LYS A 243 7.17 16.25 0.74
N ILE A 244 5.94 16.06 1.20
CA ILE A 244 5.29 14.73 1.24
C ILE A 244 4.02 14.77 0.39
N PHE A 245 3.91 13.78 -0.49
CA PHE A 245 2.77 13.60 -1.39
C PHE A 245 2.02 12.32 -1.03
N PHE A 246 0.77 12.48 -0.66
CA PHE A 246 -0.15 11.37 -0.41
C PHE A 246 -1.21 11.34 -1.50
N PRO A 247 -1.56 10.18 -2.04
CA PRO A 247 -2.72 10.10 -2.92
C PRO A 247 -4.00 10.32 -2.12
N PRO A 248 -5.09 10.77 -2.75
CA PRO A 248 -6.42 10.71 -2.16
C PRO A 248 -6.74 9.31 -1.66
N ILE A 249 -7.48 9.19 -0.56
CA ILE A 249 -7.81 7.88 0.06
C ILE A 249 -8.45 6.94 -0.97
N SER A 250 -9.30 7.47 -1.86
CA SER A 250 -9.94 6.71 -2.93
C SER A 250 -8.97 6.10 -3.96
N ARG A 251 -7.75 6.61 -4.04
CA ARG A 251 -6.70 6.12 -4.95
C ARG A 251 -5.59 5.33 -4.24
N CYS A 252 -5.72 5.10 -2.92
CA CYS A 252 -4.78 4.27 -2.18
C CYS A 252 -4.98 2.78 -2.41
N THR A 253 -6.21 2.35 -2.68
CA THR A 253 -6.58 0.94 -2.82
C THR A 253 -6.47 0.47 -4.26
N ASP A 254 -6.49 -0.87 -4.46
CA ASP A 254 -6.42 -1.54 -5.76
C ASP A 254 -7.75 -1.38 -6.54
N ASN A 255 -8.10 -0.16 -6.85
CA ASN A 255 -9.26 0.14 -7.67
C ASN A 255 -8.77 0.43 -9.09
N GLY A 256 -9.05 -0.49 -9.98
CA GLY A 256 -8.80 -0.31 -11.39
C GLY A 256 -9.61 0.79 -12.02
#